data_59f84e6cebb5cfa6e12213352371b88e
#
_entry.id   59f84e6cebb5cfa6e12213352371b88e
#
_cell.length_a   1.000
_cell.length_b   1.000
_cell.length_c   1.000
_cell.angle_alpha   90.00
_cell.angle_beta   90.00
_cell.angle_gamma   90.00
#
_symmetry.space_group_name_H-M   'P 1'
#
loop_
_entity.id
_entity.type
_entity.pdbx_description
1 polymer ?
#
loop_
_entity_poly.entity_id
_entity_poly.type
_entity_poly.pdbx_seq_one_letter_code
_entity_poly.pdbx_strand_id
1 'polypeptide(L)'
;MRPSVTHEPFSPSVTPEHLLGEFSRASVTPNQLRWRPLPKPSADQPTDFVHGLYSMCGAGSAADKSGYAVHMYACNQSMEDSCLCNADGELLVVPQEGALRVKSEFGLLHVPPGSVMVMPRGVRFAVELESETARGYVLEVYSGRFELPNLGPIGANGLAAERDFEAPVAWYEETEECHSAPGQSFRVVHKFEGMLFEARQPFSPFNVVAWHGNYYPYRYDLSKFCPMNAVGFDHPDPSIFTVLTVPTERPGTAVADFVIFPPRWSVSEATFRPPYYHRNCMNEFMGLIRGEYEAKKAGRGGFEPGGASLHTCMTPHGPDTTSFEAEVARGPGGDGSDPPHKLPLNTMAFMFETYATPRVAAHAAGAAHRDVDYYKCWTGLRSHFDREAAAKAVAAAAARDDGRKGKRQKVTA
;
A
#
# COMPACT_ATOMS: atom_id res chain seq x y z
N MET A 1 -20.94 -30.76 -14.93
CA MET A 1 -20.54 -29.54 -14.18
C MET A 1 -21.76 -28.65 -14.06
N ARG A 2 -22.11 -28.21 -12.86
CA ARG A 2 -23.17 -27.23 -12.67
C ARG A 2 -22.60 -25.82 -12.97
N PRO A 3 -23.43 -24.85 -13.44
CA PRO A 3 -23.00 -23.48 -13.50
C PRO A 3 -22.54 -23.01 -12.12
N SER A 4 -21.47 -22.19 -12.04
CA SER A 4 -21.01 -21.60 -10.77
C SER A 4 -21.94 -20.51 -10.23
N VAL A 5 -22.96 -20.14 -11.01
CA VAL A 5 -23.93 -19.11 -10.65
C VAL A 5 -25.36 -19.55 -10.97
N THR A 6 -26.33 -19.01 -10.23
CA THR A 6 -27.73 -18.98 -10.58
C THR A 6 -28.10 -17.59 -11.11
N HIS A 7 -29.30 -17.48 -11.71
CA HIS A 7 -29.85 -16.19 -12.17
C HIS A 7 -30.85 -15.60 -11.17
N GLU A 8 -30.74 -15.96 -9.89
CA GLU A 8 -31.54 -15.34 -8.83
C GLU A 8 -31.24 -13.84 -8.76
N PRO A 9 -32.28 -13.01 -8.61
CA PRO A 9 -32.08 -11.57 -8.52
C PRO A 9 -31.33 -11.19 -7.24
N PHE A 10 -30.46 -10.20 -7.33
CA PHE A 10 -29.83 -9.59 -6.16
C PHE A 10 -30.83 -8.74 -5.37
N SER A 11 -30.81 -8.88 -4.06
CA SER A 11 -31.54 -8.04 -3.12
C SER A 11 -30.58 -7.14 -2.34
N PRO A 12 -30.97 -5.92 -1.92
CA PRO A 12 -30.16 -5.10 -1.04
C PRO A 12 -29.75 -5.87 0.23
N SER A 13 -28.47 -5.78 0.59
CA SER A 13 -27.91 -6.33 1.82
C SER A 13 -27.43 -5.22 2.74
N VAL A 14 -27.15 -5.56 3.99
CA VAL A 14 -26.61 -4.60 4.95
C VAL A 14 -25.20 -4.21 4.53
N THR A 15 -25.04 -2.97 4.09
CA THR A 15 -23.71 -2.40 3.82
C THR A 15 -23.15 -1.88 5.16
N PRO A 16 -21.93 -2.31 5.55
CA PRO A 16 -21.29 -1.77 6.75
C PRO A 16 -21.21 -0.24 6.68
N GLU A 17 -21.53 0.43 7.79
CA GLU A 17 -21.55 1.89 7.87
C GLU A 17 -20.22 2.52 7.44
N HIS A 18 -19.12 1.81 7.65
CA HIS A 18 -17.77 2.26 7.33
C HIS A 18 -17.27 1.86 5.93
N LEU A 19 -18.06 1.16 5.15
CA LEU A 19 -17.73 0.83 3.76
C LEU A 19 -18.30 1.90 2.81
N LEU A 20 -17.43 2.68 2.20
CA LEU A 20 -17.81 3.76 1.29
C LEU A 20 -17.39 3.44 -0.15
N GLY A 21 -18.26 3.73 -1.11
CA GLY A 21 -17.97 3.68 -2.54
C GLY A 21 -17.81 5.06 -3.18
N GLU A 22 -18.08 6.12 -2.41
CA GLU A 22 -17.98 7.51 -2.86
C GLU A 22 -17.49 8.40 -1.71
N PHE A 23 -16.63 9.37 -2.04
CA PHE A 23 -16.01 10.28 -1.06
C PHE A 23 -16.38 11.74 -1.25
N SER A 24 -17.39 12.06 -2.05
CA SER A 24 -17.81 13.44 -2.35
C SER A 24 -18.17 14.24 -1.10
N ARG A 25 -18.69 13.58 -0.06
CA ARG A 25 -19.09 14.19 1.22
C ARG A 25 -18.08 14.00 2.35
N ALA A 26 -16.92 13.41 2.04
CA ALA A 26 -15.88 13.18 3.04
C ALA A 26 -15.07 14.46 3.32
N SER A 27 -14.30 14.43 4.42
CA SER A 27 -13.54 15.59 4.90
C SER A 27 -12.40 15.96 3.97
N VAL A 28 -12.22 17.26 3.75
CA VAL A 28 -11.07 17.83 3.03
C VAL A 28 -10.13 18.47 4.03
N THR A 29 -8.85 18.08 3.99
CA THR A 29 -7.82 18.66 4.84
C THR A 29 -6.45 18.61 4.17
N PRO A 30 -5.64 19.69 4.23
CA PRO A 30 -4.26 19.68 3.79
C PRO A 30 -3.28 19.24 4.90
N ASN A 31 -3.78 18.80 6.04
CA ASN A 31 -2.95 18.40 7.17
C ASN A 31 -2.41 16.98 6.99
N GLN A 32 -1.25 16.73 7.56
CA GLN A 32 -0.73 15.38 7.72
C GLN A 32 -1.64 14.60 8.68
N LEU A 33 -1.97 13.37 8.33
CA LEU A 33 -2.82 12.50 9.13
C LEU A 33 -2.08 11.22 9.48
N ARG A 34 -2.34 10.72 10.68
CA ARG A 34 -1.83 9.42 11.16
C ARG A 34 -2.90 8.71 11.99
N TRP A 35 -2.94 7.40 11.85
CA TRP A 35 -3.79 6.53 12.65
C TRP A 35 -2.96 5.43 13.27
N ARG A 36 -3.25 5.11 14.51
CA ARG A 36 -2.79 3.88 15.15
C ARG A 36 -3.43 2.68 14.48
N PRO A 37 -2.98 1.46 14.78
CA PRO A 37 -3.57 0.27 14.23
C PRO A 37 -5.10 0.23 14.40
N LEU A 38 -5.79 -0.19 13.33
CA LEU A 38 -7.25 -0.38 13.40
C LEU A 38 -7.59 -1.36 14.54
N PRO A 39 -8.49 -1.02 15.47
CA PRO A 39 -8.90 -1.93 16.51
C PRO A 39 -9.46 -3.23 15.95
N LYS A 40 -9.08 -4.36 16.54
CA LYS A 40 -9.63 -5.66 16.15
C LYS A 40 -11.04 -5.83 16.73
N PRO A 41 -11.94 -6.54 16.04
CA PRO A 41 -13.22 -6.91 16.60
C PRO A 41 -13.05 -7.72 17.88
N SER A 42 -13.92 -7.51 18.83
CA SER A 42 -13.99 -8.33 20.05
C SER A 42 -14.62 -9.71 19.76
N ALA A 43 -14.35 -10.68 20.60
CA ALA A 43 -14.81 -12.06 20.40
C ALA A 43 -16.34 -12.20 20.35
N ASP A 44 -17.08 -11.28 20.96
CA ASP A 44 -18.54 -11.18 20.94
C ASP A 44 -19.11 -10.48 19.70
N GLN A 45 -18.24 -9.95 18.84
CA GLN A 45 -18.60 -9.29 17.58
C GLN A 45 -17.98 -10.02 16.40
N PRO A 46 -18.57 -11.14 15.94
CA PRO A 46 -18.05 -11.87 14.78
C PRO A 46 -18.09 -10.98 13.54
N THR A 47 -16.92 -10.78 12.95
CA THR A 47 -16.71 -9.86 11.83
C THR A 47 -15.87 -10.54 10.77
N ASP A 48 -16.46 -10.80 9.60
CA ASP A 48 -15.75 -11.33 8.44
C ASP A 48 -14.98 -10.25 7.69
N PHE A 49 -14.28 -10.64 6.64
CA PHE A 49 -13.48 -9.70 5.83
C PHE A 49 -14.31 -8.55 5.25
N VAL A 50 -15.53 -8.83 4.76
CA VAL A 50 -16.39 -7.82 4.12
C VAL A 50 -16.89 -6.81 5.15
N HIS A 51 -17.36 -7.29 6.29
CA HIS A 51 -17.88 -6.46 7.39
C HIS A 51 -16.76 -5.75 8.17
N GLY A 52 -15.53 -6.27 8.08
CA GLY A 52 -14.35 -5.68 8.67
C GLY A 52 -13.68 -4.59 7.83
N LEU A 53 -14.15 -4.35 6.58
CA LEU A 53 -13.63 -3.26 5.73
C LEU A 53 -13.99 -1.90 6.31
N TYR A 54 -12.97 -1.05 6.44
CA TYR A 54 -13.06 0.29 7.02
C TYR A 54 -12.42 1.29 6.05
N SER A 55 -13.25 2.07 5.36
CA SER A 55 -12.80 3.05 4.37
C SER A 55 -12.07 4.20 5.05
N MET A 56 -10.84 4.45 4.64
CA MET A 56 -10.01 5.52 5.18
C MET A 56 -10.15 6.81 4.38
N CYS A 57 -9.92 6.70 3.07
CA CYS A 57 -9.96 7.84 2.15
C CYS A 57 -10.12 7.34 0.72
N GLY A 58 -10.42 8.27 -0.20
CA GLY A 58 -10.51 7.95 -1.60
C GLY A 58 -10.83 9.16 -2.47
N ALA A 59 -10.81 8.96 -3.77
CA ALA A 59 -11.12 9.94 -4.79
C ALA A 59 -11.81 9.29 -5.97
N GLY A 60 -12.68 10.02 -6.65
CA GLY A 60 -13.45 9.49 -7.77
C GLY A 60 -14.67 8.69 -7.34
N SER A 61 -15.16 7.84 -8.21
CA SER A 61 -16.40 7.10 -8.03
C SER A 61 -16.36 5.77 -8.77
N ALA A 62 -16.89 4.72 -8.15
CA ALA A 62 -17.04 3.41 -8.77
C ALA A 62 -17.98 3.44 -9.99
N ALA A 63 -19.04 4.26 -9.94
CA ALA A 63 -19.99 4.44 -11.04
C ALA A 63 -19.31 5.03 -12.29
N ASP A 64 -18.43 6.01 -12.11
CA ASP A 64 -17.68 6.66 -13.19
C ASP A 64 -16.44 5.86 -13.61
N LYS A 65 -16.16 4.75 -12.93
CA LYS A 65 -14.94 3.93 -13.12
C LYS A 65 -13.67 4.77 -13.08
N SER A 66 -13.61 5.72 -12.16
CA SER A 66 -12.48 6.65 -12.00
C SER A 66 -12.03 6.72 -10.55
N GLY A 67 -10.71 6.80 -10.34
CA GLY A 67 -10.14 6.95 -9.02
C GLY A 67 -10.02 5.65 -8.23
N TYR A 68 -10.06 5.77 -6.90
CA TYR A 68 -9.71 4.70 -5.98
C TYR A 68 -10.31 4.94 -4.59
N ALA A 69 -10.30 3.88 -3.77
CA ALA A 69 -10.51 3.94 -2.33
C ALA A 69 -9.38 3.22 -1.59
N VAL A 70 -9.03 3.72 -0.42
CA VAL A 70 -8.15 3.04 0.52
C VAL A 70 -8.96 2.60 1.71
N HIS A 71 -8.89 1.32 2.04
CA HIS A 71 -9.52 0.74 3.21
C HIS A 71 -8.46 0.11 4.10
N MET A 72 -8.76 0.00 5.38
CA MET A 72 -8.15 -0.97 6.28
C MET A 72 -9.18 -2.08 6.53
N TYR A 73 -8.74 -3.22 7.02
CA TYR A 73 -9.64 -4.26 7.49
C TYR A 73 -9.16 -4.85 8.80
N ALA A 74 -10.11 -5.29 9.61
CA ALA A 74 -9.88 -6.10 10.79
C ALA A 74 -11.03 -7.09 10.94
N CYS A 75 -10.72 -8.37 11.05
CA CYS A 75 -11.71 -9.44 11.10
C CYS A 75 -11.28 -10.54 12.07
N ASN A 76 -12.26 -11.26 12.60
CA ASN A 76 -12.11 -12.38 13.53
C ASN A 76 -12.98 -13.60 13.13
N GLN A 77 -13.58 -13.57 11.95
CA GLN A 77 -14.40 -14.65 11.43
C GLN A 77 -14.05 -14.93 9.96
N SER A 78 -13.97 -16.21 9.59
CA SER A 78 -13.88 -16.66 8.21
C SER A 78 -15.19 -16.47 7.48
N MET A 79 -15.12 -16.25 6.18
CA MET A 79 -16.28 -16.23 5.29
C MET A 79 -16.70 -17.67 4.99
N GLU A 80 -17.56 -18.23 5.82
CA GLU A 80 -18.17 -19.54 5.62
C GLU A 80 -19.45 -19.38 4.80
N ASP A 81 -19.70 -20.31 3.88
CA ASP A 81 -20.90 -20.32 3.02
C ASP A 81 -21.23 -18.97 2.36
N SER A 82 -20.20 -18.19 2.12
CA SER A 82 -20.33 -16.86 1.50
C SER A 82 -19.11 -16.49 0.66
N CYS A 83 -19.33 -15.61 -0.31
CA CYS A 83 -18.25 -14.99 -1.08
C CYS A 83 -18.56 -13.52 -1.36
N LEU A 84 -17.51 -12.76 -1.63
CA LEU A 84 -17.58 -11.40 -2.15
C LEU A 84 -17.33 -11.43 -3.66
N CYS A 85 -18.14 -10.68 -4.40
CA CYS A 85 -17.88 -10.29 -5.77
C CYS A 85 -17.80 -8.76 -5.82
N ASN A 86 -16.63 -8.20 -6.05
CA ASN A 86 -16.47 -6.75 -6.16
C ASN A 86 -16.62 -6.30 -7.63
N ALA A 87 -17.75 -5.67 -7.96
CA ALA A 87 -17.97 -5.12 -9.30
C ALA A 87 -17.38 -3.71 -9.47
N ASP A 88 -17.02 -3.04 -8.40
CA ASP A 88 -16.55 -1.66 -8.43
C ASP A 88 -15.10 -1.54 -8.92
N GLY A 89 -14.21 -2.38 -8.44
CA GLY A 89 -12.79 -2.26 -8.74
C GLY A 89 -11.97 -3.53 -8.53
N GLU A 90 -10.69 -3.45 -8.84
CA GLU A 90 -9.69 -4.42 -8.41
C GLU A 90 -9.26 -4.11 -6.98
N LEU A 91 -9.01 -5.14 -6.18
CA LEU A 91 -8.53 -5.04 -4.81
C LEU A 91 -7.06 -5.49 -4.73
N LEU A 92 -6.20 -4.63 -4.24
CA LEU A 92 -4.87 -5.01 -3.79
C LEU A 92 -4.91 -5.11 -2.26
N VAL A 93 -4.69 -6.30 -1.73
CA VAL A 93 -4.80 -6.62 -0.30
C VAL A 93 -3.42 -6.84 0.29
N VAL A 94 -3.11 -6.13 1.36
CA VAL A 94 -1.83 -6.19 2.09
C VAL A 94 -2.09 -6.67 3.51
N PRO A 95 -1.97 -7.98 3.81
CA PRO A 95 -2.07 -8.48 5.17
C PRO A 95 -0.95 -7.92 6.05
N GLN A 96 -1.32 -7.43 7.22
CA GLN A 96 -0.38 -6.95 8.23
C GLN A 96 -0.24 -7.94 9.38
N GLU A 97 -1.34 -8.53 9.79
CA GLU A 97 -1.42 -9.51 10.87
C GLU A 97 -2.43 -10.59 10.52
N GLY A 98 -2.09 -11.84 10.77
CA GLY A 98 -2.90 -13.00 10.39
C GLY A 98 -2.77 -13.33 8.90
N ALA A 99 -2.47 -14.59 8.59
CA ALA A 99 -2.45 -15.08 7.22
C ALA A 99 -3.88 -15.33 6.74
N LEU A 100 -4.09 -15.08 5.44
CA LEU A 100 -5.36 -15.28 4.76
C LEU A 100 -5.26 -16.50 3.84
N ARG A 101 -6.20 -17.41 3.94
CA ARG A 101 -6.47 -18.42 2.91
C ARG A 101 -7.63 -17.92 2.07
N VAL A 102 -7.36 -17.64 0.81
CA VAL A 102 -8.34 -17.06 -0.10
C VAL A 102 -8.82 -18.11 -1.08
N LYS A 103 -10.10 -18.44 -1.00
CA LYS A 103 -10.80 -19.27 -1.98
C LYS A 103 -11.33 -18.37 -3.10
N SER A 104 -11.15 -18.75 -4.34
CA SER A 104 -11.67 -18.02 -5.50
C SER A 104 -12.22 -18.97 -6.56
N GLU A 105 -12.91 -18.43 -7.55
CA GLU A 105 -13.34 -19.18 -8.73
C GLU A 105 -12.16 -19.80 -9.52
N PHE A 106 -10.93 -19.41 -9.22
CA PHE A 106 -9.70 -19.90 -9.86
C PHE A 106 -8.92 -20.88 -8.97
N GLY A 107 -9.33 -21.07 -7.72
CA GLY A 107 -8.67 -21.91 -6.73
C GLY A 107 -8.19 -21.15 -5.51
N LEU A 108 -7.14 -21.64 -4.88
CA LEU A 108 -6.65 -21.19 -3.59
C LEU A 108 -5.39 -20.33 -3.71
N LEU A 109 -5.35 -19.29 -2.89
CA LEU A 109 -4.16 -18.51 -2.59
C LEU A 109 -3.94 -18.48 -1.07
N HIS A 110 -2.69 -18.65 -0.64
CA HIS A 110 -2.25 -18.41 0.74
C HIS A 110 -1.53 -17.07 0.79
N VAL A 111 -2.02 -16.12 1.58
CA VAL A 111 -1.54 -14.73 1.61
C VAL A 111 -1.14 -14.34 3.03
N PRO A 112 0.09 -14.66 3.45
CA PRO A 112 0.60 -14.28 4.77
C PRO A 112 1.04 -12.81 4.82
N PRO A 113 1.22 -12.22 6.02
CA PRO A 113 1.88 -10.94 6.19
C PRO A 113 3.27 -10.92 5.51
N GLY A 114 3.54 -9.86 4.73
CA GLY A 114 4.72 -9.78 3.87
C GLY A 114 4.49 -10.27 2.44
N SER A 115 3.28 -10.71 2.12
CA SER A 115 2.80 -10.90 0.75
C SER A 115 1.70 -9.89 0.42
N VAL A 116 1.47 -9.68 -0.86
CA VAL A 116 0.35 -8.89 -1.38
C VAL A 116 -0.46 -9.76 -2.34
N MET A 117 -1.77 -9.54 -2.39
CA MET A 117 -2.68 -10.21 -3.33
C MET A 117 -3.43 -9.16 -4.14
N VAL A 118 -3.60 -9.43 -5.43
CA VAL A 118 -4.54 -8.70 -6.27
C VAL A 118 -5.72 -9.60 -6.61
N MET A 119 -6.93 -9.11 -6.33
CA MET A 119 -8.19 -9.74 -6.69
C MET A 119 -8.85 -8.92 -7.80
N PRO A 120 -8.93 -9.46 -9.03
CA PRO A 120 -9.54 -8.75 -10.14
C PRO A 120 -11.01 -8.47 -9.93
N ARG A 121 -11.52 -7.41 -10.55
CA ARG A 121 -12.93 -7.02 -10.55
C ARG A 121 -13.81 -8.19 -10.99
N GLY A 122 -14.88 -8.45 -10.25
CA GLY A 122 -15.90 -9.43 -10.61
C GLY A 122 -15.57 -10.88 -10.27
N VAL A 123 -14.35 -11.18 -9.83
CA VAL A 123 -13.99 -12.51 -9.34
C VAL A 123 -14.64 -12.75 -7.98
N ARG A 124 -15.31 -13.89 -7.82
CA ARG A 124 -15.84 -14.32 -6.53
C ARG A 124 -14.75 -14.92 -5.68
N PHE A 125 -14.69 -14.49 -4.44
CA PHE A 125 -13.72 -15.01 -3.49
C PHE A 125 -14.26 -14.99 -2.06
N ALA A 126 -13.71 -15.85 -1.23
CA ALA A 126 -13.93 -15.87 0.22
C ALA A 126 -12.59 -15.84 0.94
N VAL A 127 -12.57 -15.17 2.09
CA VAL A 127 -11.40 -15.06 2.95
C VAL A 127 -11.61 -15.93 4.17
N GLU A 128 -10.73 -16.89 4.37
CA GLU A 128 -10.64 -17.70 5.57
C GLU A 128 -9.42 -17.25 6.39
N LEU A 129 -9.59 -17.21 7.70
CA LEU A 129 -8.54 -16.83 8.62
C LEU A 129 -7.76 -18.06 9.07
N GLU A 130 -6.42 -18.00 9.02
CA GLU A 130 -5.55 -19.04 9.56
C GLU A 130 -5.13 -18.75 11.02
N SER A 131 -5.68 -17.68 11.60
CA SER A 131 -5.48 -17.24 12.98
C SER A 131 -6.78 -16.69 13.54
N GLU A 132 -6.85 -16.46 14.87
CA GLU A 132 -8.05 -15.92 15.52
C GLU A 132 -8.50 -14.57 14.94
N THR A 133 -7.56 -13.76 14.47
CA THR A 133 -7.85 -12.45 13.90
C THR A 133 -6.92 -12.18 12.72
N ALA A 134 -7.38 -11.35 11.79
CA ALA A 134 -6.53 -10.78 10.75
C ALA A 134 -6.79 -9.28 10.60
N ARG A 135 -5.74 -8.56 10.18
CA ARG A 135 -5.78 -7.12 9.93
C ARG A 135 -4.84 -6.76 8.80
N GLY A 136 -5.19 -5.72 8.05
CA GLY A 136 -4.35 -5.24 6.97
C GLY A 136 -4.96 -4.05 6.24
N TYR A 137 -4.55 -3.89 4.99
CA TYR A 137 -4.90 -2.73 4.17
C TYR A 137 -5.39 -3.21 2.80
N VAL A 138 -6.24 -2.40 2.20
CA VAL A 138 -6.78 -2.66 0.88
C VAL A 138 -6.74 -1.38 0.05
N LEU A 139 -6.17 -1.46 -1.14
CA LEU A 139 -6.31 -0.45 -2.17
C LEU A 139 -7.31 -0.97 -3.21
N GLU A 140 -8.42 -0.29 -3.35
CA GLU A 140 -9.42 -0.56 -4.38
C GLU A 140 -9.26 0.46 -5.51
N VAL A 141 -9.07 0.00 -6.74
CA VAL A 141 -8.96 0.89 -7.91
C VAL A 141 -10.16 0.72 -8.82
N TYR A 142 -10.83 1.83 -9.10
CA TYR A 142 -12.04 1.85 -9.93
C TYR A 142 -11.73 1.89 -11.42
N SER A 143 -10.57 2.38 -11.81
CA SER A 143 -10.11 2.46 -13.19
C SER A 143 -8.86 1.61 -13.41
N GLY A 144 -8.75 1.03 -14.60
CA GLY A 144 -7.56 0.26 -14.98
C GLY A 144 -7.41 -1.07 -14.24
N ARG A 145 -6.19 -1.57 -14.26
CA ARG A 145 -5.73 -2.83 -13.64
C ARG A 145 -4.36 -2.63 -13.04
N PHE A 146 -4.04 -3.42 -12.03
CA PHE A 146 -2.67 -3.53 -11.56
C PHE A 146 -1.79 -4.25 -12.56
N GLU A 147 -0.68 -3.64 -12.91
CA GLU A 147 0.33 -4.18 -13.83
C GLU A 147 1.74 -3.88 -13.31
N LEU A 148 2.74 -4.53 -13.88
CA LEU A 148 4.13 -4.20 -13.60
C LEU A 148 4.46 -2.80 -14.13
N PRO A 149 5.24 -1.99 -13.38
CA PRO A 149 5.62 -0.66 -13.83
C PRO A 149 6.45 -0.73 -15.11
N ASN A 150 6.29 0.28 -15.96
CA ASN A 150 7.17 0.47 -17.10
C ASN A 150 8.61 0.60 -16.62
N LEU A 151 9.55 -0.05 -17.30
CA LEU A 151 10.98 0.00 -16.96
C LEU A 151 11.57 1.43 -16.96
N GLY A 152 10.88 2.39 -17.57
CA GLY A 152 11.34 3.76 -17.70
C GLY A 152 12.48 3.87 -18.73
N PRO A 153 12.96 5.11 -19.03
CA PRO A 153 13.93 5.36 -20.08
C PRO A 153 15.32 4.76 -19.82
N ILE A 154 15.65 4.50 -18.56
CA ILE A 154 16.96 3.95 -18.16
C ILE A 154 16.88 2.54 -17.59
N GLY A 155 15.68 1.92 -17.60
CA GLY A 155 15.50 0.56 -17.08
C GLY A 155 15.61 0.42 -15.56
N ALA A 156 15.45 1.51 -14.80
CA ALA A 156 15.63 1.51 -13.35
C ALA A 156 14.40 1.04 -12.56
N ASN A 157 13.25 0.95 -13.20
CA ASN A 157 12.00 0.44 -12.61
C ASN A 157 11.87 -1.08 -12.83
N GLY A 158 10.83 -1.69 -12.30
CA GLY A 158 10.52 -3.10 -12.54
C GLY A 158 11.39 -4.07 -11.74
N LEU A 159 11.65 -3.74 -10.48
CA LEU A 159 12.42 -4.59 -9.56
C LEU A 159 11.62 -5.79 -9.01
N ALA A 160 10.31 -5.84 -9.26
CA ALA A 160 9.48 -7.03 -9.12
C ALA A 160 9.55 -7.83 -10.42
N ALA A 161 9.96 -9.10 -10.33
CA ALA A 161 10.05 -9.96 -11.51
C ALA A 161 8.72 -10.70 -11.75
N GLU A 162 8.26 -10.71 -12.99
CA GLU A 162 7.01 -11.38 -13.42
C GLU A 162 6.92 -12.84 -12.95
N ARG A 163 8.02 -13.58 -13.03
CA ARG A 163 8.12 -15.00 -12.64
C ARG A 163 7.84 -15.27 -11.15
N ASP A 164 7.87 -14.24 -10.30
CA ASP A 164 7.72 -14.36 -8.85
C ASP A 164 6.26 -14.14 -8.40
N PHE A 165 5.37 -13.83 -9.36
CA PHE A 165 3.93 -13.75 -9.11
C PHE A 165 3.31 -15.13 -9.21
N GLU A 166 2.49 -15.48 -8.24
CA GLU A 166 1.91 -16.81 -8.10
C GLU A 166 0.41 -16.78 -8.38
N ALA A 167 -0.02 -17.64 -9.31
CA ALA A 167 -1.42 -17.88 -9.61
C ALA A 167 -2.08 -18.79 -8.57
N PRO A 168 -3.43 -18.80 -8.46
CA PRO A 168 -4.14 -19.73 -7.58
C PRO A 168 -3.83 -21.19 -7.92
N VAL A 169 -3.74 -22.02 -6.88
CA VAL A 169 -3.72 -23.48 -7.05
C VAL A 169 -5.15 -23.95 -7.28
N ALA A 170 -5.39 -24.64 -8.41
CA ALA A 170 -6.70 -25.14 -8.77
C ALA A 170 -7.31 -25.98 -7.63
N TRP A 171 -8.56 -25.69 -7.29
CA TRP A 171 -9.26 -26.33 -6.20
C TRP A 171 -10.76 -26.36 -6.46
N TYR A 172 -11.39 -27.40 -6.00
CA TYR A 172 -12.81 -27.63 -6.21
C TYR A 172 -13.51 -27.88 -4.86
N GLU A 173 -14.56 -27.13 -4.58
CA GLU A 173 -15.43 -27.35 -3.42
C GLU A 173 -16.63 -28.19 -3.84
N GLU A 174 -16.72 -29.40 -3.28
CA GLU A 174 -17.85 -30.26 -3.54
C GLU A 174 -19.07 -29.78 -2.75
N THR A 175 -20.12 -29.42 -3.46
CA THR A 175 -21.22 -28.63 -2.90
C THR A 175 -22.44 -29.47 -2.53
N GLU A 176 -22.47 -30.76 -2.87
CA GLU A 176 -23.64 -31.61 -2.57
C GLU A 176 -23.75 -31.92 -1.07
N GLU A 177 -22.65 -31.87 -0.33
CA GLU A 177 -22.64 -32.11 1.11
C GLU A 177 -22.90 -30.86 1.97
N CYS A 178 -22.49 -29.67 1.48
CA CYS A 178 -22.58 -28.43 2.25
C CYS A 178 -24.00 -27.85 2.35
N HIS A 179 -24.86 -28.13 1.36
CA HIS A 179 -26.15 -27.44 1.24
C HIS A 179 -27.34 -28.38 1.06
N SER A 180 -27.20 -29.64 1.46
CA SER A 180 -28.25 -30.64 1.37
C SER A 180 -29.33 -30.53 2.44
N ALA A 181 -29.12 -29.70 3.48
CA ALA A 181 -30.13 -29.44 4.50
C ALA A 181 -31.09 -28.33 4.05
N PRO A 182 -32.41 -28.49 4.28
CA PRO A 182 -33.39 -27.45 3.99
C PRO A 182 -33.03 -26.12 4.73
N GLY A 183 -32.86 -25.05 3.95
CA GLY A 183 -32.54 -23.72 4.49
C GLY A 183 -31.05 -23.35 4.48
N GLN A 184 -30.14 -24.28 4.16
CA GLN A 184 -28.74 -23.94 3.87
C GLN A 184 -28.59 -23.45 2.43
N SER A 185 -27.99 -22.30 2.25
CA SER A 185 -27.71 -21.73 0.95
C SER A 185 -26.44 -20.90 1.01
N PHE A 186 -25.65 -21.00 -0.03
CA PHE A 186 -24.45 -20.18 -0.19
C PHE A 186 -24.84 -18.73 -0.49
N ARG A 187 -24.28 -17.76 0.23
CA ARG A 187 -24.54 -16.34 0.09
C ARG A 187 -23.49 -15.70 -0.83
N VAL A 188 -23.93 -15.14 -1.95
CA VAL A 188 -23.10 -14.34 -2.85
C VAL A 188 -23.32 -12.87 -2.51
N VAL A 189 -22.35 -12.25 -1.87
CA VAL A 189 -22.33 -10.80 -1.62
C VAL A 189 -21.75 -10.09 -2.82
N HIS A 190 -22.46 -9.11 -3.34
CA HIS A 190 -22.07 -8.34 -4.50
C HIS A 190 -21.90 -6.87 -4.11
N LYS A 191 -20.68 -6.35 -4.23
CA LYS A 191 -20.41 -4.92 -4.02
C LYS A 191 -20.60 -4.19 -5.35
N PHE A 192 -21.51 -3.22 -5.37
CA PHE A 192 -21.87 -2.45 -6.56
C PHE A 192 -22.16 -1.00 -6.17
N GLU A 193 -21.45 -0.06 -6.76
CA GLU A 193 -21.47 1.37 -6.41
C GLU A 193 -21.31 1.64 -4.90
N GLY A 194 -20.39 0.88 -4.27
CA GLY A 194 -20.11 0.98 -2.84
C GLY A 194 -21.15 0.35 -1.91
N MET A 195 -22.26 -0.13 -2.44
CA MET A 195 -23.31 -0.80 -1.66
C MET A 195 -23.21 -2.31 -1.80
N LEU A 196 -23.67 -3.03 -0.78
CA LEU A 196 -23.73 -4.47 -0.79
C LEU A 196 -25.13 -4.96 -1.16
N PHE A 197 -25.14 -5.94 -2.03
CA PHE A 197 -26.31 -6.71 -2.41
C PHE A 197 -26.03 -8.18 -2.15
N GLU A 198 -27.05 -9.00 -2.04
CA GLU A 198 -26.88 -10.43 -1.89
C GLU A 198 -27.85 -11.24 -2.78
N ALA A 199 -27.36 -12.37 -3.21
CA ALA A 199 -28.16 -13.44 -3.80
C ALA A 199 -27.81 -14.74 -3.09
N ARG A 200 -28.74 -15.71 -3.11
CA ARG A 200 -28.54 -17.02 -2.50
C ARG A 200 -28.64 -18.10 -3.57
N GLN A 201 -27.73 -19.05 -3.49
CA GLN A 201 -27.73 -20.20 -4.40
C GLN A 201 -27.48 -21.49 -3.61
N PRO A 202 -27.95 -22.65 -4.10
CA PRO A 202 -27.88 -23.91 -3.35
C PRO A 202 -26.50 -24.59 -3.40
N PHE A 203 -25.47 -23.95 -3.91
CA PHE A 203 -24.12 -24.51 -4.03
C PHE A 203 -23.05 -23.42 -3.99
N SER A 204 -21.81 -23.81 -3.68
CA SER A 204 -20.64 -22.94 -3.72
C SER A 204 -20.27 -22.56 -5.16
N PRO A 205 -19.88 -21.30 -5.43
CA PRO A 205 -19.33 -20.90 -6.72
C PRO A 205 -17.89 -21.42 -6.96
N PHE A 206 -17.24 -21.98 -5.95
CA PHE A 206 -15.86 -22.47 -6.02
C PHE A 206 -15.78 -23.89 -6.56
N ASN A 207 -16.35 -24.11 -7.73
CA ASN A 207 -16.53 -25.42 -8.35
C ASN A 207 -15.76 -25.56 -9.68
N VAL A 208 -14.73 -24.74 -9.88
CA VAL A 208 -13.92 -24.75 -11.10
C VAL A 208 -12.64 -25.54 -10.86
N VAL A 209 -12.50 -26.70 -11.52
CA VAL A 209 -11.33 -27.58 -11.39
C VAL A 209 -10.16 -27.17 -12.28
N ALA A 210 -10.40 -26.35 -13.29
CA ALA A 210 -9.40 -25.84 -14.21
C ALA A 210 -9.87 -24.54 -14.85
N TRP A 211 -8.93 -23.68 -15.21
CA TRP A 211 -9.19 -22.41 -15.88
C TRP A 211 -8.09 -22.10 -16.90
N HIS A 212 -8.37 -21.19 -17.80
CA HIS A 212 -7.45 -20.70 -18.82
C HIS A 212 -7.63 -19.19 -19.00
N GLY A 213 -6.58 -18.51 -19.39
CA GLY A 213 -6.58 -17.06 -19.62
C GLY A 213 -5.69 -16.31 -18.63
N ASN A 214 -5.75 -14.98 -18.69
CA ASN A 214 -4.88 -14.07 -17.95
C ASN A 214 -5.63 -13.11 -17.01
N TYR A 215 -6.91 -13.33 -16.77
CA TYR A 215 -7.73 -12.56 -15.84
C TYR A 215 -8.01 -13.40 -14.60
N TYR A 216 -7.03 -13.48 -13.71
CA TYR A 216 -7.07 -14.29 -12.50
C TYR A 216 -6.44 -13.55 -11.31
N PRO A 217 -6.79 -13.92 -10.07
CA PRO A 217 -6.10 -13.40 -8.88
C PRO A 217 -4.65 -13.85 -8.86
N TYR A 218 -3.80 -13.06 -8.21
CA TYR A 218 -2.42 -13.44 -8.01
C TYR A 218 -1.88 -12.90 -6.70
N ARG A 219 -0.81 -13.50 -6.20
CA ARG A 219 -0.05 -13.00 -5.06
C ARG A 219 1.39 -12.76 -5.42
N TYR A 220 2.05 -11.93 -4.63
CA TYR A 220 3.48 -11.67 -4.72
C TYR A 220 4.09 -11.62 -3.32
N ASP A 221 5.19 -12.34 -3.11
CA ASP A 221 5.99 -12.30 -1.89
C ASP A 221 6.92 -11.09 -1.95
N LEU A 222 6.70 -10.09 -1.07
CA LEU A 222 7.44 -8.84 -1.06
C LEU A 222 8.94 -9.03 -0.76
N SER A 223 9.34 -10.16 -0.16
CA SER A 223 10.75 -10.48 0.08
C SER A 223 11.54 -10.78 -1.21
N LYS A 224 10.86 -11.07 -2.31
CA LYS A 224 11.45 -11.31 -3.62
C LYS A 224 11.74 -10.03 -4.41
N PHE A 225 11.26 -8.88 -3.93
CA PHE A 225 11.56 -7.60 -4.54
C PHE A 225 13.06 -7.30 -4.44
N CYS A 226 13.66 -6.84 -5.54
CA CYS A 226 15.09 -6.55 -5.64
C CYS A 226 15.37 -5.07 -5.39
N PRO A 227 15.50 -4.59 -4.13
CA PRO A 227 15.69 -3.18 -3.85
C PRO A 227 17.06 -2.71 -4.33
N MET A 228 17.07 -1.58 -5.03
CA MET A 228 18.30 -0.87 -5.42
C MET A 228 18.36 0.49 -4.73
N ASN A 229 19.57 1.01 -4.55
CA ASN A 229 19.82 2.36 -4.07
C ASN A 229 20.85 3.07 -4.94
N ALA A 230 20.75 4.39 -5.02
CA ALA A 230 21.80 5.20 -5.61
C ALA A 230 23.04 5.21 -4.71
N VAL A 231 24.22 5.23 -5.33
CA VAL A 231 25.52 5.37 -4.64
C VAL A 231 25.96 6.84 -4.61
N GLY A 232 25.37 7.70 -5.44
CA GLY A 232 25.72 9.10 -5.55
C GLY A 232 25.00 10.01 -4.54
N PHE A 233 24.95 11.29 -4.86
CA PHE A 233 24.52 12.37 -3.96
C PHE A 233 23.00 12.51 -3.79
N ASP A 234 22.21 11.86 -4.63
CA ASP A 234 20.76 12.05 -4.66
C ASP A 234 20.05 11.01 -3.83
N HIS A 235 18.98 11.47 -3.18
CA HIS A 235 17.97 10.58 -2.65
C HIS A 235 17.27 9.83 -3.80
N PRO A 236 17.23 8.48 -3.79
CA PRO A 236 16.54 7.75 -4.82
C PRO A 236 15.04 8.08 -4.82
N ASP A 237 14.48 8.33 -6.00
CA ASP A 237 13.05 8.52 -6.17
C ASP A 237 12.31 7.25 -5.71
N PRO A 238 11.28 7.35 -4.83
CA PRO A 238 10.56 6.17 -4.34
C PRO A 238 9.91 5.34 -5.46
N SER A 239 9.68 5.90 -6.65
CA SER A 239 9.12 5.16 -7.79
C SER A 239 9.95 3.94 -8.19
N ILE A 240 11.26 3.89 -7.91
CA ILE A 240 12.09 2.69 -8.12
C ILE A 240 11.66 1.51 -7.25
N PHE A 241 10.93 1.75 -6.17
CA PHE A 241 10.40 0.74 -5.27
C PHE A 241 8.96 0.34 -5.59
N THR A 242 8.42 0.74 -6.73
CA THR A 242 7.09 0.36 -7.19
C THR A 242 7.05 -1.12 -7.56
N VAL A 243 6.16 -1.85 -6.92
CA VAL A 243 5.89 -3.27 -7.21
C VAL A 243 4.85 -3.41 -8.31
N LEU A 244 3.75 -2.68 -8.18
CA LEU A 244 2.62 -2.66 -9.11
C LEU A 244 2.14 -1.23 -9.32
N THR A 245 1.66 -0.94 -10.50
CA THR A 245 1.07 0.35 -10.89
C THR A 245 -0.30 0.17 -11.51
N VAL A 246 -1.14 1.18 -11.42
CA VAL A 246 -2.35 1.31 -12.25
C VAL A 246 -2.19 2.60 -13.07
N PRO A 247 -1.82 2.51 -14.33
CA PRO A 247 -1.58 3.69 -15.16
C PRO A 247 -2.89 4.44 -15.45
N THR A 248 -2.77 5.75 -15.65
CA THR A 248 -3.84 6.58 -16.21
C THR A 248 -3.71 6.65 -17.73
N GLU A 249 -4.69 7.28 -18.39
CA GLU A 249 -4.61 7.62 -19.82
C GLU A 249 -3.50 8.65 -20.13
N ARG A 250 -2.96 9.31 -19.10
CA ARG A 250 -1.86 10.26 -19.23
C ARG A 250 -0.53 9.53 -19.02
N PRO A 251 0.33 9.46 -20.03
CA PRO A 251 1.63 8.82 -19.89
C PRO A 251 2.43 9.37 -18.69
N GLY A 252 3.04 8.49 -17.93
CA GLY A 252 3.84 8.85 -16.76
C GLY A 252 3.04 9.27 -15.51
N THR A 253 1.73 9.02 -15.51
CA THR A 253 0.86 9.29 -14.36
C THR A 253 0.10 8.02 -13.99
N ALA A 254 0.16 7.62 -12.73
CA ALA A 254 -0.60 6.48 -12.21
C ALA A 254 -1.86 6.91 -11.48
N VAL A 255 -2.93 6.12 -11.57
CA VAL A 255 -4.09 6.22 -10.65
C VAL A 255 -3.60 5.93 -9.24
N ALA A 256 -2.83 4.84 -9.13
CA ALA A 256 -2.19 4.42 -7.89
C ALA A 256 -0.96 3.57 -8.18
N ASP A 257 0.07 3.74 -7.37
CA ASP A 257 1.26 2.91 -7.29
C ASP A 257 1.30 2.19 -5.95
N PHE A 258 1.65 0.92 -5.97
CA PHE A 258 2.00 0.17 -4.77
C PHE A 258 3.51 0.12 -4.63
N VAL A 259 4.02 0.89 -3.69
CA VAL A 259 5.44 1.06 -3.40
C VAL A 259 5.79 0.37 -2.10
N ILE A 260 6.94 -0.29 -2.00
CA ILE A 260 7.39 -0.90 -0.75
C ILE A 260 8.74 -0.34 -0.30
N PHE A 261 8.97 -0.36 0.99
CA PHE A 261 10.25 0.01 1.61
C PHE A 261 10.81 -1.19 2.38
N PRO A 262 11.47 -2.12 1.64
CA PRO A 262 11.97 -3.36 2.22
C PRO A 262 13.32 -3.16 2.91
N PRO A 263 13.82 -4.18 3.65
CA PRO A 263 15.19 -4.22 4.10
C PRO A 263 16.17 -4.03 2.95
N ARG A 264 17.16 -3.16 3.13
CA ARG A 264 18.16 -2.85 2.11
C ARG A 264 19.42 -2.24 2.73
N TRP A 265 20.45 -2.09 1.94
CA TRP A 265 21.60 -1.26 2.27
C TRP A 265 21.32 0.18 1.90
N SER A 266 21.60 1.11 2.81
CA SER A 266 21.63 2.54 2.54
C SER A 266 23.07 2.95 2.27
N VAL A 267 23.34 3.36 1.02
CA VAL A 267 24.70 3.48 0.47
C VAL A 267 25.02 4.84 -0.13
N SER A 268 24.04 5.76 -0.20
CA SER A 268 24.25 7.09 -0.81
C SER A 268 25.30 7.89 -0.06
N GLU A 269 26.35 8.31 -0.75
CA GLU A 269 27.47 9.08 -0.19
C GLU A 269 27.13 10.57 -0.09
N ALA A 270 27.63 11.24 0.92
CA ALA A 270 27.55 12.69 1.12
C ALA A 270 26.11 13.25 0.99
N THR A 271 25.11 12.45 1.34
CA THR A 271 23.70 12.81 1.26
C THR A 271 22.94 12.42 2.54
N PHE A 272 21.84 13.10 2.80
CA PHE A 272 20.91 12.74 3.86
C PHE A 272 20.15 11.49 3.44
N ARG A 273 20.38 10.34 4.08
CA ARG A 273 19.91 9.04 3.60
C ARG A 273 18.42 8.75 3.78
N PRO A 274 17.75 9.11 4.88
CA PRO A 274 16.29 9.08 4.93
C PRO A 274 15.70 10.07 3.92
N PRO A 275 14.44 9.87 3.47
CA PRO A 275 13.76 10.89 2.70
C PRO A 275 13.84 12.24 3.45
N TYR A 276 14.38 13.26 2.81
CA TYR A 276 14.42 14.60 3.40
C TYR A 276 13.00 15.18 3.49
N TYR A 277 12.82 16.22 4.31
CA TYR A 277 11.56 16.92 4.44
C TYR A 277 11.17 17.56 3.11
N HIS A 278 10.02 17.19 2.56
CA HIS A 278 9.64 17.52 1.18
C HIS A 278 8.12 17.69 1.01
N ARG A 279 7.72 17.98 -0.20
CA ARG A 279 6.35 18.00 -0.71
C ARG A 279 6.30 17.21 -2.00
N ASN A 280 5.21 16.50 -2.21
CA ASN A 280 5.00 15.69 -3.41
C ASN A 280 3.72 16.14 -4.13
N CYS A 281 3.69 16.03 -5.46
CA CYS A 281 2.49 16.23 -6.27
C CYS A 281 1.49 15.10 -6.11
N MET A 282 1.94 13.90 -5.78
CA MET A 282 1.14 12.74 -5.48
C MET A 282 0.70 12.75 -4.02
N ASN A 283 -0.25 11.88 -3.69
CA ASN A 283 -0.68 11.66 -2.31
C ASN A 283 -0.12 10.34 -1.83
N GLU A 284 0.26 10.26 -0.58
CA GLU A 284 0.95 9.15 0.02
C GLU A 284 0.14 8.58 1.19
N PHE A 285 -0.49 7.43 1.00
CA PHE A 285 -1.04 6.65 2.10
C PHE A 285 -0.05 5.56 2.46
N MET A 286 0.60 5.69 3.60
CA MET A 286 1.59 4.73 4.07
C MET A 286 1.02 3.77 5.09
N GLY A 287 1.52 2.53 5.09
CA GLY A 287 1.29 1.52 6.11
C GLY A 287 2.59 0.86 6.54
N LEU A 288 2.61 0.35 7.76
CA LEU A 288 3.72 -0.43 8.29
C LEU A 288 3.27 -1.88 8.52
N ILE A 289 3.85 -2.81 7.77
CA ILE A 289 3.54 -4.23 7.91
C ILE A 289 4.23 -4.80 9.14
N ARG A 290 5.53 -4.49 9.33
CA ARG A 290 6.33 -4.99 10.45
C ARG A 290 7.56 -4.14 10.70
N GLY A 291 8.11 -4.26 11.90
CA GLY A 291 9.34 -3.60 12.28
C GLY A 291 9.21 -2.10 12.55
N GLU A 292 10.21 -1.35 12.18
CA GLU A 292 10.30 0.09 12.40
C GLU A 292 10.64 0.78 11.08
N TYR A 293 9.98 1.89 10.79
CA TYR A 293 10.27 2.69 9.60
C TYR A 293 11.38 3.70 9.88
N GLU A 294 12.40 3.76 9.01
CA GLU A 294 13.61 4.56 9.22
C GLU A 294 13.38 6.07 9.42
N ALA A 295 12.36 6.61 8.75
CA ALA A 295 12.05 8.04 8.83
C ALA A 295 11.13 8.42 10.00
N LYS A 296 10.53 7.45 10.68
CA LYS A 296 9.55 7.69 11.76
C LYS A 296 9.67 6.59 12.79
N LYS A 297 10.56 6.80 13.75
CA LYS A 297 10.84 5.80 14.79
C LYS A 297 9.64 5.57 15.70
N ALA A 298 9.40 4.31 16.05
CA ALA A 298 8.44 3.95 17.07
C ALA A 298 8.92 4.50 18.43
N GLY A 299 8.16 5.41 18.97
CA GLY A 299 8.38 5.98 20.29
C GLY A 299 7.18 6.85 20.61
N ARG A 300 6.55 6.71 21.78
CA ARG A 300 5.40 7.47 22.30
C ARG A 300 4.45 8.00 21.22
N GLY A 301 3.83 7.08 20.45
CA GLY A 301 2.92 7.44 19.37
C GLY A 301 3.56 7.53 17.98
N GLY A 302 4.69 6.87 17.75
CA GLY A 302 5.33 6.72 16.44
C GLY A 302 4.49 5.90 15.44
N PHE A 303 5.07 5.67 14.25
CA PHE A 303 4.44 4.87 13.21
C PHE A 303 4.57 3.38 13.57
N GLU A 304 3.47 2.74 13.94
CA GLU A 304 3.41 1.37 14.46
C GLU A 304 2.96 0.36 13.39
N PRO A 305 3.39 -0.92 13.47
CA PRO A 305 2.83 -1.97 12.61
C PRO A 305 1.30 -2.05 12.69
N GLY A 306 0.62 -1.97 11.54
CA GLY A 306 -0.83 -1.89 11.46
C GLY A 306 -1.38 -0.47 11.50
N GLY A 307 -0.55 0.53 11.77
CA GLY A 307 -0.91 1.95 11.67
C GLY A 307 -0.80 2.49 10.25
N ALA A 308 -1.32 3.69 10.04
CA ALA A 308 -1.32 4.35 8.74
C ALA A 308 -1.01 5.84 8.86
N SER A 309 -0.46 6.44 7.80
CA SER A 309 -0.36 7.89 7.63
C SER A 309 -0.81 8.31 6.24
N LEU A 310 -1.33 9.54 6.14
CA LEU A 310 -1.73 10.14 4.87
C LEU A 310 -1.12 11.54 4.75
N HIS A 311 -0.40 11.76 3.65
CA HIS A 311 0.13 13.04 3.22
C HIS A 311 -0.47 13.35 1.85
N THR A 312 -1.38 14.30 1.82
CA THR A 312 -2.03 14.69 0.56
C THR A 312 -1.13 15.58 -0.28
N CYS A 313 -1.49 15.78 -1.55
CA CYS A 313 -0.78 16.62 -2.50
C CYS A 313 -0.28 17.93 -1.87
N MET A 314 1.01 18.20 -2.01
CA MET A 314 1.73 19.38 -1.49
C MET A 314 1.73 19.53 0.05
N THR A 315 1.27 18.54 0.79
CA THR A 315 1.40 18.53 2.26
C THR A 315 2.86 18.25 2.65
N PRO A 316 3.56 19.18 3.35
CA PRO A 316 4.95 18.98 3.73
C PRO A 316 5.09 17.85 4.75
N HIS A 317 6.06 16.98 4.54
CA HIS A 317 6.35 15.86 5.44
C HIS A 317 7.78 15.33 5.24
N GLY A 318 8.20 14.43 6.11
CA GLY A 318 9.53 13.83 6.06
C GLY A 318 9.87 13.10 7.36
N PRO A 319 11.16 12.89 7.67
CA PRO A 319 11.58 12.26 8.90
C PRO A 319 11.14 13.08 10.10
N ASP A 320 10.77 12.41 11.18
CA ASP A 320 10.50 13.08 12.45
C ASP A 320 11.78 13.70 13.02
N THR A 321 11.64 14.59 14.00
CA THR A 321 12.78 15.30 14.61
C THR A 321 13.84 14.34 15.12
N THR A 322 13.46 13.22 15.72
CA THR A 322 14.40 12.24 16.28
C THR A 322 15.22 11.56 15.19
N SER A 323 14.55 11.11 14.12
CA SER A 323 15.22 10.49 12.97
C SER A 323 16.09 11.48 12.22
N PHE A 324 15.61 12.72 12.04
CA PHE A 324 16.35 13.78 11.37
C PHE A 324 17.64 14.13 12.12
N GLU A 325 17.56 14.41 13.43
CA GLU A 325 18.73 14.79 14.23
C GLU A 325 19.74 13.63 14.37
N ALA A 326 19.24 12.38 14.45
CA ALA A 326 20.12 11.21 14.48
C ALA A 326 20.91 11.06 13.17
N GLU A 327 20.29 11.32 12.02
CA GLU A 327 20.97 11.22 10.73
C GLU A 327 21.92 12.40 10.50
N VAL A 328 21.53 13.62 10.89
CA VAL A 328 22.44 14.79 10.88
C VAL A 328 23.66 14.55 11.77
N ALA A 329 23.47 13.97 12.96
CA ALA A 329 24.57 13.66 13.87
C ALA A 329 25.50 12.54 13.33
N ARG A 330 24.97 11.63 12.51
CA ARG A 330 25.78 10.62 11.84
C ARG A 330 26.76 11.25 10.88
N GLY A 331 26.30 12.15 10.01
CA GLY A 331 27.10 12.92 9.06
C GLY A 331 28.16 12.12 8.29
N PRO A 332 28.90 12.71 7.40
CA PRO A 332 30.17 12.14 6.99
C PRO A 332 31.10 12.07 8.19
N GLY A 333 31.67 10.89 8.46
CA GLY A 333 32.61 10.69 9.56
C GLY A 333 33.74 11.73 9.57
N GLY A 334 34.38 11.96 10.70
CA GLY A 334 35.46 12.96 10.84
C GLY A 334 36.66 12.69 9.92
N ASP A 335 36.78 11.48 9.38
CA ASP A 335 37.75 11.07 8.34
C ASP A 335 37.20 11.21 6.92
N GLY A 336 36.00 11.75 6.74
CA GLY A 336 35.28 11.84 5.47
C GLY A 336 34.64 10.54 5.01
N SER A 337 34.66 9.48 5.83
CA SER A 337 33.96 8.24 5.51
C SER A 337 32.45 8.39 5.72
N ASP A 338 31.69 7.77 4.84
CA ASP A 338 30.23 7.67 4.94
C ASP A 338 29.85 6.21 4.67
N PRO A 339 30.10 5.31 5.64
CA PRO A 339 29.96 3.88 5.40
C PRO A 339 28.49 3.50 5.17
N PRO A 340 28.26 2.52 4.28
CA PRO A 340 26.93 1.96 4.12
C PRO A 340 26.40 1.40 5.44
N HIS A 341 25.07 1.52 5.64
CA HIS A 341 24.42 0.82 6.75
C HIS A 341 23.23 -0.01 6.26
N LYS A 342 23.00 -1.11 6.92
CA LYS A 342 21.92 -2.03 6.59
C LYS A 342 20.67 -1.67 7.37
N LEU A 343 19.56 -1.47 6.68
CA LEU A 343 18.26 -1.37 7.33
C LEU A 343 17.86 -2.73 7.92
N PRO A 344 17.14 -2.75 9.06
CA PRO A 344 16.79 -3.99 9.75
C PRO A 344 16.04 -4.98 8.84
N LEU A 345 16.38 -6.27 8.93
CA LEU A 345 15.75 -7.32 8.12
C LEU A 345 14.27 -7.54 8.42
N ASN A 346 13.82 -7.12 9.59
CA ASN A 346 12.43 -7.24 10.02
C ASN A 346 11.58 -6.02 9.69
N THR A 347 12.11 -5.00 9.00
CA THR A 347 11.31 -3.85 8.58
C THR A 347 10.60 -4.11 7.25
N MET A 348 9.37 -3.65 7.13
CA MET A 348 8.63 -3.61 5.86
C MET A 348 7.51 -2.57 5.97
N ALA A 349 7.69 -1.46 5.30
CA ALA A 349 6.65 -0.46 5.09
C ALA A 349 6.22 -0.47 3.63
N PHE A 350 5.07 0.13 3.35
CA PHE A 350 4.58 0.32 1.99
C PHE A 350 3.89 1.69 1.87
N MET A 351 3.65 2.08 0.63
CA MET A 351 2.94 3.29 0.28
C MET A 351 1.97 3.00 -0.87
N PHE A 352 0.75 3.48 -0.75
CA PHE A 352 -0.14 3.69 -1.87
C PHE A 352 0.05 5.14 -2.31
N GLU A 353 0.74 5.33 -3.42
CA GLU A 353 0.97 6.64 -4.00
C GLU A 353 -0.09 6.88 -5.07
N THR A 354 -0.81 8.02 -5.01
CA THR A 354 -2.01 8.23 -5.84
C THR A 354 -2.05 9.62 -6.44
N TYR A 355 -2.56 9.72 -7.68
CA TYR A 355 -2.64 10.99 -8.39
C TYR A 355 -3.78 11.88 -7.88
N ALA A 356 -5.01 11.35 -7.81
CA ALA A 356 -6.16 12.12 -7.40
C ALA A 356 -6.14 12.38 -5.89
N THR A 357 -6.32 13.62 -5.47
CA THR A 357 -6.30 13.99 -4.05
C THR A 357 -7.47 13.36 -3.30
N PRO A 358 -7.20 12.50 -2.29
CA PRO A 358 -8.26 11.82 -1.57
C PRO A 358 -8.98 12.74 -0.59
N ARG A 359 -10.24 12.45 -0.38
CA ARG A 359 -11.01 12.92 0.76
C ARG A 359 -11.02 11.84 1.84
N VAL A 360 -10.97 12.27 3.08
CA VAL A 360 -10.91 11.37 4.24
C VAL A 360 -12.33 11.06 4.70
N ALA A 361 -12.66 9.79 4.86
CA ALA A 361 -13.95 9.37 5.39
C ALA A 361 -14.22 10.02 6.75
N ALA A 362 -15.45 10.44 7.01
CA ALA A 362 -15.80 11.18 8.22
C ALA A 362 -15.50 10.36 9.49
N HIS A 363 -15.80 9.06 9.47
CA HIS A 363 -15.49 8.14 10.56
C HIS A 363 -13.98 7.96 10.77
N ALA A 364 -13.17 7.94 9.70
CA ALA A 364 -11.72 7.87 9.81
C ALA A 364 -11.12 9.20 10.33
N ALA A 365 -11.67 10.34 9.90
CA ALA A 365 -11.28 11.67 10.38
C ALA A 365 -11.60 11.87 11.87
N GLY A 366 -12.71 11.28 12.36
CA GLY A 366 -13.15 11.32 13.76
C GLY A 366 -12.74 10.13 14.60
N ALA A 367 -11.96 9.19 14.08
CA ALA A 367 -11.64 7.94 14.73
C ALA A 367 -10.87 8.13 16.05
N ALA A 368 -11.23 7.38 17.10
CA ALA A 368 -10.53 7.42 18.39
C ALA A 368 -9.05 6.97 18.30
N HIS A 369 -8.71 6.14 17.32
CA HIS A 369 -7.35 5.71 17.05
C HIS A 369 -6.57 6.67 16.13
N ARG A 370 -7.17 7.80 15.70
CA ARG A 370 -6.46 8.86 15.00
C ARG A 370 -5.49 9.57 15.94
N ASP A 371 -4.26 9.80 15.47
CA ASP A 371 -3.28 10.60 16.18
C ASP A 371 -3.46 12.08 15.83
N VAL A 372 -4.11 12.82 16.70
CA VAL A 372 -4.38 14.26 16.50
C VAL A 372 -3.14 15.13 16.67
N ASP A 373 -2.09 14.59 17.30
CA ASP A 373 -0.85 15.27 17.61
C ASP A 373 0.29 14.93 16.64
N TYR A 374 0.01 14.22 15.58
CA TYR A 374 1.01 13.76 14.61
C TYR A 374 1.98 14.87 14.15
N TYR A 375 1.47 16.05 13.84
CA TYR A 375 2.29 17.20 13.40
C TYR A 375 3.39 17.59 14.40
N LYS A 376 3.24 17.26 15.69
CA LYS A 376 4.20 17.57 16.74
C LYS A 376 5.54 16.84 16.56
N CYS A 377 5.57 15.74 15.80
CA CYS A 377 6.82 15.02 15.52
C CYS A 377 7.84 15.86 14.74
N TRP A 378 7.42 16.96 14.10
CA TRP A 378 8.28 17.87 13.34
C TRP A 378 8.54 19.21 14.03
N THR A 379 7.87 19.53 15.13
CA THR A 379 7.99 20.86 15.75
C THR A 379 9.38 21.17 16.34
N GLY A 380 10.22 20.16 16.52
CA GLY A 380 11.59 20.30 16.98
C GLY A 380 12.65 20.41 15.87
N LEU A 381 12.26 20.34 14.61
CA LEU A 381 13.18 20.46 13.48
C LEU A 381 13.83 21.86 13.47
N ARG A 382 15.16 21.90 13.28
CA ARG A 382 15.93 23.13 13.19
C ARG A 382 16.85 23.09 11.97
N SER A 383 17.25 24.28 11.52
CA SER A 383 18.19 24.41 10.41
C SER A 383 19.61 24.11 10.88
N HIS A 384 20.30 23.24 10.17
CA HIS A 384 21.73 22.98 10.30
C HIS A 384 22.55 23.69 9.21
N PHE A 385 21.92 24.58 8.42
CA PHE A 385 22.62 25.31 7.37
C PHE A 385 23.61 26.31 7.98
N ASP A 386 24.92 26.09 7.76
CA ASP A 386 26.00 26.99 8.11
C ASP A 386 26.36 27.85 6.89
N ARG A 387 26.01 29.15 6.99
CA ARG A 387 26.23 30.12 5.90
C ARG A 387 27.72 30.35 5.64
N GLU A 388 28.55 30.34 6.68
CA GLU A 388 30.00 30.60 6.53
C GLU A 388 30.70 29.40 5.91
N ALA A 389 30.36 28.18 6.37
CA ALA A 389 30.87 26.94 5.75
C ALA A 389 30.41 26.80 4.29
N ALA A 390 29.18 27.14 3.99
CA ALA A 390 28.67 27.13 2.62
C ALA A 390 29.42 28.14 1.73
N ALA A 391 29.64 29.36 2.19
CA ALA A 391 30.39 30.38 1.46
C ALA A 391 31.84 29.95 1.20
N LYS A 392 32.50 29.33 2.19
CA LYS A 392 33.86 28.78 2.03
C LYS A 392 33.90 27.64 1.02
N ALA A 393 32.88 26.74 1.04
CA ALA A 393 32.79 25.63 0.07
C ALA A 393 32.60 26.14 -1.36
N VAL A 394 31.74 27.14 -1.55
CA VAL A 394 31.51 27.76 -2.87
C VAL A 394 32.80 28.41 -3.40
N ALA A 395 33.51 29.17 -2.54
CA ALA A 395 34.78 29.80 -2.90
C ALA A 395 35.86 28.78 -3.29
N ALA A 396 35.95 27.68 -2.52
CA ALA A 396 36.89 26.61 -2.81
C ALA A 396 36.55 25.85 -4.14
N ALA A 397 35.28 25.67 -4.42
CA ALA A 397 34.83 25.06 -5.69
C ALA A 397 35.17 25.97 -6.90
N ALA A 398 34.92 27.27 -6.80
CA ALA A 398 35.30 28.26 -7.82
C ALA A 398 36.80 28.29 -8.10
N ALA A 399 37.62 28.26 -7.07
CA ALA A 399 39.08 28.24 -7.19
C ALA A 399 39.61 26.97 -7.86
N ARG A 400 38.95 25.81 -7.67
CA ARG A 400 39.27 24.53 -8.34
C ARG A 400 38.94 24.58 -9.84
N ASP A 401 37.81 25.21 -10.20
CA ASP A 401 37.40 25.34 -11.62
C ASP A 401 38.34 26.27 -12.40
N ASP A 402 38.74 27.38 -11.81
CA ASP A 402 39.75 28.29 -12.39
C ASP A 402 41.12 27.61 -12.54
N GLY A 403 41.53 26.79 -11.58
CA GLY A 403 42.75 25.99 -11.68
C GLY A 403 42.70 24.92 -12.77
N ARG A 404 41.52 24.37 -13.09
CA ARG A 404 41.32 23.44 -14.19
C ARG A 404 41.33 24.14 -15.56
N LYS A 405 40.76 25.35 -15.67
CA LYS A 405 40.78 26.16 -16.88
C LYS A 405 42.22 26.62 -17.20
N GLY A 406 42.98 27.04 -16.20
CA GLY A 406 44.40 27.42 -16.36
C GLY A 406 45.31 26.25 -16.78
N LYS A 407 45.02 25.00 -16.38
CA LYS A 407 45.76 23.82 -16.83
C LYS A 407 45.39 23.40 -18.25
N ARG A 408 44.14 23.58 -18.69
CA ARG A 408 43.73 23.29 -20.08
C ARG A 408 44.34 24.25 -21.07
N GLN A 409 44.53 25.52 -20.72
CA GLN A 409 45.22 26.50 -21.57
C GLN A 409 46.76 26.25 -21.71
N LYS A 410 47.38 25.56 -20.76
CA LYS A 410 48.80 25.20 -20.82
C LYS A 410 49.11 23.90 -21.62
N VAL A 411 48.09 23.14 -21.97
CA VAL A 411 48.26 21.89 -22.78
C VAL A 411 48.01 22.14 -24.27
N THR A 412 47.53 23.32 -24.65
CA THR A 412 47.22 23.70 -26.03
C THR A 412 48.16 24.79 -26.59
N ALA A 413 49.33 25.03 -25.96
CA ALA A 413 50.36 25.94 -26.44
C ALA A 413 51.65 25.13 -26.80
#